data_cdbd1d84452277ed442b027c6c6761d2
#
_entry.id   cdbd1d84452277ed442b027c6c6761d2
#
_cell.length_a   1.000
_cell.length_b   1.000
_cell.length_c   1.000
_cell.angle_alpha   90.00
_cell.angle_beta   90.00
_cell.angle_gamma   90.00
#
_symmetry.space_group_name_H-M   'P 1'
#
loop_
_entity.id
_entity.type
_entity.pdbx_description
1 polymer ?
#
loop_
_entity_poly.entity_id
_entity_poly.type
_entity_poly.pdbx_seq_one_letter_code
_entity_poly.pdbx_strand_id
1 'polypeptide(L)'
;MRVSREEYQQLLVSELRKTYSAKTVDHALKPRNMGSIDIASGYASVTGPCGDTMEIWLSVDNKIIEEATFMTDGCVTTIAAGSMVTEMAKGRPVEEAMRIGQQDILKALNGLPMESEHCALLAANTLKEAIMDYDEYSRDKWKRSYKKQW
;
A
#
# COMPACT_ATOMS: atom_id res chain seq x y z
N MET A 1 27.33 -19.24 18.71
CA MET A 1 27.98 -18.12 18.02
C MET A 1 26.94 -17.04 17.68
N ARG A 2 27.19 -15.81 18.09
CA ARG A 2 26.24 -14.72 17.79
C ARG A 2 26.60 -14.08 16.46
N VAL A 3 25.64 -13.98 15.58
CA VAL A 3 25.80 -13.20 14.35
C VAL A 3 25.49 -11.72 14.63
N SER A 4 26.18 -10.82 13.93
CA SER A 4 25.93 -9.41 14.07
C SER A 4 24.55 -9.08 13.42
N ARG A 5 24.02 -7.89 13.74
CA ARG A 5 22.77 -7.42 13.14
C ARG A 5 22.87 -7.35 11.62
N GLU A 6 24.00 -6.87 11.12
CA GLU A 6 24.25 -6.77 9.68
C GLU A 6 24.31 -8.15 9.02
N GLU A 7 25.00 -9.10 9.66
CA GLU A 7 25.08 -10.47 9.16
C GLU A 7 23.70 -11.12 9.12
N TYR A 8 22.90 -10.93 10.15
CA TYR A 8 21.53 -11.43 10.19
C TYR A 8 20.69 -10.85 9.06
N GLN A 9 20.79 -9.54 8.83
CA GLN A 9 20.07 -8.89 7.73
C GLN A 9 20.49 -9.42 6.36
N GLN A 10 21.80 -9.65 6.18
CA GLN A 10 22.29 -10.22 4.92
C GLN A 10 21.78 -11.63 4.69
N LEU A 11 21.73 -12.44 5.75
CA LEU A 11 21.17 -13.79 5.66
C LEU A 11 19.68 -13.76 5.32
N LEU A 12 18.94 -12.87 5.96
CA LEU A 12 17.51 -12.71 5.70
C LEU A 12 17.24 -12.29 4.25
N VAL A 13 17.98 -11.29 3.76
CA VAL A 13 17.89 -10.85 2.37
C VAL A 13 18.20 -12.01 1.43
N SER A 14 19.27 -12.75 1.69
CA SER A 14 19.68 -13.88 0.87
C SER A 14 18.59 -14.95 0.80
N GLU A 15 17.96 -15.26 1.93
CA GLU A 15 16.87 -16.24 1.98
C GLU A 15 15.65 -15.75 1.19
N LEU A 16 15.25 -14.50 1.38
CA LEU A 16 14.09 -13.94 0.67
C LEU A 16 14.33 -13.84 -0.82
N ARG A 17 15.58 -13.56 -1.24
CA ARG A 17 15.96 -13.46 -2.65
C ARG A 17 15.84 -14.78 -3.40
N LYS A 18 15.76 -15.89 -2.73
CA LYS A 18 15.51 -17.19 -3.35
C LYS A 18 14.09 -17.31 -3.90
N THR A 19 13.15 -16.60 -3.28
CA THR A 19 11.72 -16.66 -3.63
C THR A 19 11.23 -15.40 -4.31
N TYR A 20 11.75 -14.23 -3.90
CA TYR A 20 11.23 -12.93 -4.31
C TYR A 20 12.26 -12.11 -5.08
N SER A 21 11.77 -11.20 -5.92
CA SER A 21 12.63 -10.26 -6.64
C SER A 21 13.36 -9.32 -5.66
N ALA A 22 14.45 -8.72 -6.13
CA ALA A 22 15.16 -7.70 -5.35
C ALA A 22 14.26 -6.53 -4.95
N LYS A 23 13.38 -6.10 -5.86
CA LYS A 23 12.42 -5.04 -5.61
C LYS A 23 11.46 -5.40 -4.50
N THR A 24 10.91 -6.61 -4.56
CA THR A 24 9.97 -7.10 -3.54
C THR A 24 10.64 -7.16 -2.18
N VAL A 25 11.86 -7.70 -2.11
CA VAL A 25 12.61 -7.80 -0.85
C VAL A 25 12.89 -6.42 -0.28
N ASP A 26 13.31 -5.48 -1.13
CA ASP A 26 13.60 -4.11 -0.70
C ASP A 26 12.36 -3.44 -0.10
N HIS A 27 11.23 -3.51 -0.79
CA HIS A 27 9.98 -2.90 -0.31
C HIS A 27 9.42 -3.59 0.93
N ALA A 28 9.64 -4.89 1.07
CA ALA A 28 9.16 -5.64 2.25
C ALA A 28 9.99 -5.33 3.50
N LEU A 29 11.31 -5.22 3.35
CA LEU A 29 12.22 -4.98 4.48
C LEU A 29 12.35 -3.51 4.84
N LYS A 30 12.18 -2.63 3.87
CA LYS A 30 12.23 -1.17 4.05
C LYS A 30 10.99 -0.54 3.41
N PRO A 31 9.80 -0.81 3.97
CA PRO A 31 8.57 -0.30 3.36
C PRO A 31 8.54 1.22 3.39
N ARG A 32 8.12 1.78 2.27
CA ARG A 32 7.90 3.21 2.13
C ARG A 32 6.46 3.51 2.54
N ASN A 33 6.26 4.67 3.15
CA ASN A 33 4.92 5.18 3.45
C ASN A 33 4.11 4.31 4.43
N MET A 34 4.77 3.55 5.29
CA MET A 34 4.05 2.80 6.32
C MET A 34 3.62 3.76 7.43
N GLY A 35 2.36 3.71 7.79
CA GLY A 35 1.79 4.56 8.84
C GLY A 35 0.38 5.02 8.49
N SER A 36 -0.16 5.88 9.35
CA SER A 36 -1.50 6.47 9.16
C SER A 36 -1.38 7.98 8.98
N ILE A 37 -2.47 8.59 8.49
CA ILE A 37 -2.59 10.05 8.39
C ILE A 37 -3.77 10.45 9.28
N ASP A 38 -3.53 11.33 10.25
CA ASP A 38 -4.56 11.73 11.24
C ASP A 38 -5.78 12.37 10.61
N ILE A 39 -5.56 13.30 9.68
CA ILE A 39 -6.65 13.98 8.97
C ILE A 39 -6.52 13.66 7.50
N ALA A 40 -6.99 12.49 7.12
CA ALA A 40 -6.90 12.03 5.76
C ALA A 40 -8.08 12.54 4.92
N SER A 41 -7.79 12.82 3.63
CA SER A 41 -8.83 13.17 2.66
C SER A 41 -9.60 11.93 2.20
N GLY A 42 -8.94 10.77 2.21
CA GLY A 42 -9.54 9.49 1.84
C GLY A 42 -8.92 8.36 2.63
N TYR A 43 -9.71 7.33 2.88
CA TYR A 43 -9.30 6.16 3.66
C TYR A 43 -10.09 4.95 3.24
N ALA A 44 -9.42 3.81 3.25
CA ALA A 44 -10.10 2.52 3.06
C ALA A 44 -9.40 1.41 3.84
N SER A 45 -10.20 0.43 4.22
CA SER A 45 -9.71 -0.81 4.82
C SER A 45 -10.35 -1.95 4.06
N VAL A 46 -9.55 -2.82 3.47
CA VAL A 46 -10.04 -3.94 2.66
C VAL A 46 -9.38 -5.22 3.15
N THR A 47 -10.18 -6.26 3.32
CA THR A 47 -9.69 -7.59 3.68
C THR A 47 -9.78 -8.49 2.44
N GLY A 48 -8.65 -9.10 2.08
CA GLY A 48 -8.57 -10.01 0.94
C GLY A 48 -9.05 -11.43 1.28
N PRO A 49 -9.15 -12.30 0.27
CA PRO A 49 -9.65 -13.68 0.46
C PRO A 49 -8.82 -14.53 1.43
N CYS A 50 -7.52 -14.24 1.57
CA CYS A 50 -6.66 -14.98 2.51
C CYS A 50 -6.66 -14.41 3.92
N GLY A 51 -7.52 -13.42 4.20
CA GLY A 51 -7.67 -12.86 5.54
C GLY A 51 -6.76 -11.67 5.84
N ASP A 52 -5.85 -11.30 4.95
CA ASP A 52 -5.00 -10.13 5.14
C ASP A 52 -5.83 -8.86 4.94
N THR A 53 -5.62 -7.89 5.82
CA THR A 53 -6.27 -6.58 5.74
C THR A 53 -5.22 -5.53 5.37
N MET A 54 -5.59 -4.64 4.47
CA MET A 54 -4.78 -3.48 4.14
C MET A 54 -5.58 -2.21 4.35
N GLU A 55 -4.95 -1.23 4.97
CA GLU A 55 -5.52 0.11 5.13
C GLU A 55 -4.68 1.09 4.33
N ILE A 56 -5.32 2.02 3.64
CA ILE A 56 -4.63 3.11 2.93
C ILE A 56 -5.28 4.43 3.31
N TRP A 57 -4.43 5.40 3.63
CA TRP A 57 -4.81 6.80 3.90
C TRP A 57 -4.26 7.67 2.80
N LEU A 58 -5.06 8.63 2.35
CA LEU A 58 -4.66 9.58 1.31
C LEU A 58 -4.80 11.01 1.81
N SER A 59 -3.81 11.84 1.50
CA SER A 59 -3.91 13.28 1.61
C SER A 59 -3.92 13.84 0.20
N VAL A 60 -5.00 14.52 -0.18
CA VAL A 60 -5.20 15.00 -1.55
C VAL A 60 -5.38 16.52 -1.50
N ASP A 61 -4.65 17.22 -2.35
CA ASP A 61 -4.80 18.65 -2.55
C ASP A 61 -4.86 18.95 -4.04
N ASN A 62 -5.85 19.72 -4.45
CA ASN A 62 -6.06 20.09 -5.84
C ASN A 62 -6.09 18.86 -6.77
N LYS A 63 -6.78 17.81 -6.32
CA LYS A 63 -6.93 16.51 -7.03
C LYS A 63 -5.63 15.74 -7.24
N ILE A 64 -4.57 16.15 -6.57
CA ILE A 64 -3.27 15.47 -6.60
C ILE A 64 -3.05 14.77 -5.25
N ILE A 65 -2.64 13.53 -5.29
CA ILE A 65 -2.31 12.77 -4.08
C ILE A 65 -0.95 13.25 -3.58
N GLU A 66 -0.94 14.01 -2.50
CA GLU A 66 0.30 14.53 -1.89
C GLU A 66 0.95 13.47 -1.01
N GLU A 67 0.14 12.72 -0.27
CA GLU A 67 0.61 11.64 0.57
C GLU A 67 -0.31 10.44 0.42
N ALA A 68 0.31 9.26 0.44
CA ALA A 68 -0.40 7.99 0.50
C ALA A 68 0.37 7.11 1.48
N THR A 69 -0.30 6.61 2.51
CA THR A 69 0.31 5.73 3.49
C THR A 69 -0.51 4.47 3.65
N PHE A 70 0.10 3.43 4.21
CA PHE A 70 -0.59 2.17 4.39
C PHE A 70 -0.20 1.48 5.68
N MET A 71 -1.07 0.59 6.14
CA MET A 71 -0.81 -0.38 7.20
C MET A 71 -1.41 -1.71 6.76
N THR A 72 -0.79 -2.80 7.17
CA THR A 72 -1.31 -4.14 6.89
C THR A 72 -0.87 -5.11 7.97
N ASP A 73 -1.66 -6.15 8.18
CA ASP A 73 -1.33 -7.29 9.05
C ASP A 73 -0.80 -8.47 8.23
N GLY A 74 -0.61 -8.28 6.92
CA GLY A 74 -0.16 -9.33 6.03
C GLY A 74 1.35 -9.56 6.07
N CYS A 75 1.78 -10.49 5.22
CA CYS A 75 3.18 -10.94 5.19
C CYS A 75 4.04 -10.11 4.22
N VAL A 76 5.22 -10.64 3.91
CA VAL A 76 6.23 -10.02 3.03
C VAL A 76 5.64 -9.44 1.75
N THR A 77 4.83 -10.24 1.04
CA THR A 77 4.27 -9.82 -0.25
C THR A 77 3.19 -8.75 -0.10
N THR A 78 2.41 -8.80 0.98
CA THR A 78 1.39 -7.78 1.27
C THR A 78 2.04 -6.45 1.63
N ILE A 79 3.08 -6.48 2.45
CA ILE A 79 3.85 -5.29 2.81
C ILE A 79 4.50 -4.68 1.56
N ALA A 80 5.12 -5.51 0.72
CA ALA A 80 5.75 -5.03 -0.50
C ALA A 80 4.73 -4.38 -1.45
N ALA A 81 3.55 -4.98 -1.58
CA ALA A 81 2.48 -4.45 -2.43
C ALA A 81 1.96 -3.10 -1.92
N GLY A 82 1.76 -2.98 -0.60
CA GLY A 82 1.34 -1.71 0.01
C GLY A 82 2.38 -0.61 -0.16
N SER A 83 3.65 -0.96 0.07
CA SER A 83 4.76 -0.04 -0.15
C SER A 83 4.80 0.45 -1.60
N MET A 84 4.69 -0.47 -2.55
CA MET A 84 4.75 -0.12 -3.97
C MET A 84 3.55 0.71 -4.42
N VAL A 85 2.33 0.30 -4.06
CA VAL A 85 1.14 1.03 -4.53
C VAL A 85 1.10 2.45 -3.99
N THR A 86 1.51 2.66 -2.74
CA THR A 86 1.54 4.01 -2.16
C THR A 86 2.62 4.88 -2.81
N GLU A 87 3.79 4.30 -3.12
CA GLU A 87 4.81 5.01 -3.89
C GLU A 87 4.32 5.40 -5.27
N MET A 88 3.62 4.50 -5.95
CA MET A 88 3.08 4.77 -7.28
C MET A 88 1.99 5.83 -7.26
N ALA A 89 1.19 5.89 -6.19
CA ALA A 89 0.08 6.84 -6.07
C ALA A 89 0.55 8.25 -5.73
N LYS A 90 1.64 8.39 -4.98
CA LYS A 90 2.14 9.70 -4.55
C LYS A 90 2.49 10.59 -5.75
N GLY A 91 2.01 11.81 -5.72
CA GLY A 91 2.30 12.80 -6.75
C GLY A 91 1.42 12.69 -7.99
N ARG A 92 0.53 11.70 -8.04
CA ARG A 92 -0.35 11.51 -9.20
C ARG A 92 -1.71 12.16 -8.97
N PRO A 93 -2.35 12.64 -10.04
CA PRO A 93 -3.76 12.98 -9.97
C PRO A 93 -4.58 11.75 -9.58
N VAL A 94 -5.65 11.95 -8.82
CA VAL A 94 -6.52 10.84 -8.37
C VAL A 94 -7.06 10.01 -9.54
N GLU A 95 -7.33 10.65 -10.67
CA GLU A 95 -7.83 9.95 -11.86
C GLU A 95 -6.81 8.95 -12.41
N GLU A 96 -5.52 9.33 -12.42
CA GLU A 96 -4.45 8.43 -12.84
C GLU A 96 -4.23 7.31 -11.83
N ALA A 97 -4.23 7.64 -10.55
CA ALA A 97 -4.04 6.66 -9.49
C ALA A 97 -5.15 5.61 -9.49
N MET A 98 -6.35 6.00 -9.88
CA MET A 98 -7.51 5.10 -10.00
C MET A 98 -7.28 3.97 -11.02
N ARG A 99 -6.38 4.19 -11.97
CA ARG A 99 -6.05 3.22 -13.02
C ARG A 99 -4.95 2.24 -12.63
N ILE A 100 -4.32 2.43 -11.48
CA ILE A 100 -3.29 1.50 -11.01
C ILE A 100 -3.96 0.18 -10.68
N GLY A 101 -3.62 -0.86 -11.44
CA GLY A 101 -4.19 -2.18 -11.28
C GLY A 101 -3.19 -3.19 -10.77
N GLN A 102 -3.66 -4.41 -10.55
CA GLN A 102 -2.83 -5.52 -10.08
C GLN A 102 -1.58 -5.70 -10.94
N GLN A 103 -1.73 -5.67 -12.27
CA GLN A 103 -0.61 -5.91 -13.18
C GLN A 103 0.45 -4.82 -13.08
N ASP A 104 0.04 -3.58 -12.86
CA ASP A 104 0.98 -2.47 -12.70
C ASP A 104 1.87 -2.66 -11.47
N ILE A 105 1.27 -3.11 -10.36
CA ILE A 105 1.99 -3.37 -9.12
C ILE A 105 2.93 -4.57 -9.30
N LEU A 106 2.43 -5.65 -9.90
CA LEU A 106 3.25 -6.84 -10.17
C LEU A 106 4.46 -6.47 -11.03
N LYS A 107 4.24 -5.69 -12.07
CA LYS A 107 5.31 -5.24 -12.96
C LYS A 107 6.33 -4.38 -12.22
N ALA A 108 5.86 -3.46 -11.38
CA ALA A 108 6.73 -2.58 -10.61
C ALA A 108 7.58 -3.36 -9.60
N LEU A 109 7.06 -4.45 -9.06
CA LEU A 109 7.78 -5.32 -8.13
C LEU A 109 8.63 -6.38 -8.83
N ASN A 110 8.66 -6.38 -10.17
CA ASN A 110 9.32 -7.41 -10.98
C ASN A 110 8.76 -8.81 -10.72
N GLY A 111 7.45 -8.86 -10.47
CA GLY A 111 6.71 -10.10 -10.26
C GLY A 111 6.66 -10.55 -8.81
N LEU A 112 5.63 -11.32 -8.52
CA LEU A 112 5.46 -12.04 -7.25
C LEU A 112 5.21 -13.51 -7.58
N PRO A 113 5.49 -14.43 -6.64
CA PRO A 113 5.06 -15.82 -6.82
C PRO A 113 3.57 -15.88 -7.13
N MET A 114 3.16 -16.83 -7.95
CA MET A 114 1.79 -16.94 -8.42
C MET A 114 0.79 -16.96 -7.25
N GLU A 115 1.11 -17.68 -6.18
CA GLU A 115 0.26 -17.78 -4.99
C GLU A 115 0.14 -16.48 -4.21
N SER A 116 0.98 -15.49 -4.53
CA SER A 116 1.00 -14.19 -3.84
C SER A 116 0.53 -13.02 -4.73
N GLU A 117 0.14 -13.30 -5.96
CA GLU A 117 -0.29 -12.24 -6.88
C GLU A 117 -1.55 -11.51 -6.39
N HIS A 118 -2.36 -12.18 -5.58
CA HIS A 118 -3.55 -11.56 -4.97
C HIS A 118 -3.21 -10.41 -4.02
N CYS A 119 -1.98 -10.37 -3.49
CA CYS A 119 -1.55 -9.26 -2.63
C CYS A 119 -1.48 -7.94 -3.40
N ALA A 120 -1.07 -8.01 -4.66
CA ALA A 120 -1.07 -6.84 -5.55
C ALA A 120 -2.51 -6.40 -5.88
N LEU A 121 -3.42 -7.36 -6.05
CA LEU A 121 -4.83 -7.04 -6.26
C LEU A 121 -5.44 -6.37 -5.02
N LEU A 122 -5.13 -6.88 -3.84
CA LEU A 122 -5.59 -6.28 -2.59
C LEU A 122 -5.12 -4.82 -2.48
N ALA A 123 -3.85 -4.57 -2.78
CA ALA A 123 -3.29 -3.21 -2.72
C ALA A 123 -3.97 -2.29 -3.73
N ALA A 124 -4.18 -2.76 -4.97
CA ALA A 124 -4.86 -1.97 -6.00
C ALA A 124 -6.30 -1.64 -5.60
N ASN A 125 -7.01 -2.63 -5.08
CA ASN A 125 -8.41 -2.45 -4.66
C ASN A 125 -8.53 -1.52 -3.46
N THR A 126 -7.60 -1.62 -2.51
CA THR A 126 -7.60 -0.74 -1.33
C THR A 126 -7.36 0.71 -1.75
N LEU A 127 -6.43 0.95 -2.67
CA LEU A 127 -6.19 2.29 -3.20
C LEU A 127 -7.44 2.84 -3.88
N LYS A 128 -8.10 2.05 -4.71
CA LYS A 128 -9.33 2.48 -5.40
C LYS A 128 -10.43 2.85 -4.40
N GLU A 129 -10.61 2.03 -3.38
CA GLU A 129 -11.60 2.30 -2.33
C GLU A 129 -11.27 3.59 -1.58
N ALA A 130 -10.00 3.84 -1.30
CA ALA A 130 -9.56 5.07 -0.64
C ALA A 130 -9.83 6.30 -1.51
N ILE A 131 -9.62 6.19 -2.83
CA ILE A 131 -9.91 7.28 -3.77
C ILE A 131 -11.42 7.51 -3.86
N MET A 132 -12.21 6.46 -3.89
CA MET A 132 -13.67 6.57 -3.89
C MET A 132 -14.17 7.26 -2.62
N ASP A 133 -13.58 6.96 -1.48
CA ASP A 133 -13.88 7.63 -0.22
C ASP A 133 -13.51 9.12 -0.28
N TYR A 134 -12.40 9.45 -0.91
CA TYR A 134 -12.01 10.84 -1.13
C TYR A 134 -13.05 11.56 -2.01
N ASP A 135 -13.52 10.92 -3.09
CA ASP A 135 -14.54 11.51 -3.97
C ASP A 135 -15.82 11.82 -3.20
N GLU A 136 -16.26 10.91 -2.35
CA GLU A 136 -17.40 11.15 -1.46
C GLU A 136 -17.15 12.31 -0.52
N TYR A 137 -15.95 12.35 0.07
CA TYR A 137 -15.56 13.44 0.98
C TYR A 137 -15.58 14.79 0.29
N SER A 138 -15.07 14.87 -0.94
CA SER A 138 -15.00 16.15 -1.67
C SER A 138 -16.39 16.67 -2.06
N ARG A 139 -17.36 15.77 -2.25
CA ARG A 139 -18.75 16.15 -2.54
C ARG A 139 -19.54 16.50 -1.29
N ASP A 140 -19.29 15.80 -0.19
CA ASP A 140 -20.05 15.89 1.06
C ASP A 140 -19.15 16.18 2.26
N LYS A 141 -18.32 17.22 2.16
CA LYS A 141 -17.38 17.60 3.23
C LYS A 141 -18.06 17.78 4.59
N TRP A 142 -19.23 18.38 4.58
CA TRP A 142 -19.97 18.65 5.81
C TRP A 142 -20.40 17.35 6.50
N LYS A 143 -20.75 16.32 5.74
CA LYS A 143 -21.15 15.02 6.28
C LYS A 143 -20.00 14.34 7.02
N ARG A 144 -18.81 14.40 6.45
CA ARG A 144 -17.64 13.79 7.06
C ARG A 144 -17.24 14.48 8.35
N SER A 145 -17.25 15.82 8.38
CA SER A 145 -16.98 16.60 9.57
C SER A 145 -17.99 16.26 10.68
N TYR A 146 -19.23 16.11 10.31
CA TYR A 146 -20.29 15.73 11.24
C TYR A 146 -20.06 14.33 11.81
N LYS A 147 -19.74 13.37 10.94
CA LYS A 147 -19.47 11.98 11.37
C LYS A 147 -18.29 11.86 12.30
N LYS A 148 -17.27 12.66 12.14
CA LYS A 148 -16.05 12.63 12.99
C LYS A 148 -16.30 13.08 14.42
N GLN A 149 -17.38 13.75 14.66
CA GLN A 149 -17.74 14.21 16.00
C GLN A 149 -18.46 13.14 16.83
N TRP A 150 -18.75 12.00 16.25
CA TRP A 150 -19.44 10.89 16.90
C TRP A 150 -18.48 9.84 17.45
#